data_68a18b9c304f3de8e7e5175f9ff334c6
#
_entry.id   68a18b9c304f3de8e7e5175f9ff334c6
#
_cell.length_a   1.000
_cell.length_b   1.000
_cell.length_c   1.000
_cell.angle_alpha   90.00
_cell.angle_beta   90.00
_cell.angle_gamma   90.00
#
_symmetry.space_group_name_H-M   'P 1'
#
loop_
_entity.id
_entity.type
_entity.pdbx_description
1 polymer ?
#
loop_
_entity_poly.entity_id
_entity_poly.type
_entity_poly.pdbx_seq_one_letter_code
_entity_poly.pdbx_strand_id
1 'polypeptide(L)'
;MGLMTTRADDKSNPQKASGEAQAEQRPASHPLRLTVLGSGSKGNCAVVSGPEGALLIDAGFSKKETLRRLELVGIDPANIKALIVTHEHSDHIKGLGVVSRGLKVPVYASRGTAGTSGLRRQAPEALTFGNEDELTLAGISVKVFPASHDAADPVGFRFSWTGVDGSRDDIGYLTDSGVLTGAAEEALREMRVLAIEANHDPQMLATGPYPYVLKQRISSATGHLSNTQSAEGLTRLLSDRLESVVAMHLSETNNLHELPVQSLSAALERAGVAARATAAWQGLPVSVG
;
A
#
# COMPACT_ATOMS: atom_id res chain seq x y z
N MET A 1 -65.55 -19.26 -55.86
CA MET A 1 -65.94 -18.06 -55.14
C MET A 1 -64.99 -17.91 -53.98
N GLY A 2 -64.07 -17.13 -54.04
CA GLY A 2 -63.71 -15.78 -53.71
C GLY A 2 -62.87 -15.92 -52.41
N LEU A 3 -61.88 -15.35 -52.13
CA LEU A 3 -61.10 -14.16 -52.43
C LEU A 3 -59.74 -14.31 -51.78
N MET A 4 -58.69 -13.86 -52.45
CA MET A 4 -57.37 -13.59 -51.96
C MET A 4 -57.39 -12.50 -50.88
N THR A 5 -56.53 -12.61 -49.86
CA THR A 5 -55.88 -11.44 -49.28
C THR A 5 -54.49 -11.82 -48.80
N THR A 6 -53.55 -11.21 -49.45
CA THR A 6 -52.08 -11.11 -49.09
C THR A 6 -51.90 -10.36 -47.81
N ARG A 7 -50.99 -10.84 -46.97
CA ARG A 7 -50.38 -9.99 -45.93
C ARG A 7 -48.86 -10.14 -45.89
N ALA A 8 -48.23 -9.00 -46.00
CA ALA A 8 -46.83 -8.78 -46.06
C ALA A 8 -46.09 -9.13 -44.76
N ASP A 9 -44.90 -9.63 -44.93
CA ASP A 9 -43.87 -9.83 -43.90
C ASP A 9 -43.40 -8.48 -43.36
N ASP A 10 -43.50 -8.27 -42.08
CA ASP A 10 -42.80 -7.22 -41.37
C ASP A 10 -41.69 -7.86 -40.51
N LYS A 11 -40.48 -7.85 -41.01
CA LYS A 11 -39.27 -8.22 -40.28
C LYS A 11 -38.72 -6.99 -39.59
N SER A 12 -39.17 -6.67 -38.41
CA SER A 12 -38.51 -5.71 -37.52
C SER A 12 -37.37 -6.40 -36.76
N ASN A 13 -36.15 -6.06 -37.16
CA ASN A 13 -34.90 -6.42 -36.56
C ASN A 13 -34.66 -5.57 -35.29
N PRO A 14 -34.52 -6.10 -34.08
CA PRO A 14 -34.08 -5.32 -32.95
C PRO A 14 -32.54 -5.16 -32.97
N GLN A 15 -32.13 -3.94 -33.28
CA GLN A 15 -30.75 -3.49 -33.10
C GLN A 15 -30.25 -3.78 -31.68
N LYS A 16 -29.20 -4.57 -31.58
CA LYS A 16 -28.39 -4.70 -30.38
C LYS A 16 -27.74 -3.34 -30.08
N ALA A 17 -28.24 -2.67 -29.07
CA ALA A 17 -27.53 -1.57 -28.45
C ALA A 17 -26.39 -2.17 -27.62
N SER A 18 -25.19 -2.18 -28.17
CA SER A 18 -23.92 -2.36 -27.44
C SER A 18 -23.62 -1.09 -26.65
N GLY A 19 -24.15 -1.02 -25.44
CA GLY A 19 -23.73 -0.02 -24.47
C GLY A 19 -22.36 -0.40 -23.91
N GLU A 20 -21.28 0.00 -24.59
CA GLU A 20 -19.98 0.11 -23.97
C GLU A 20 -20.07 1.24 -22.94
N ALA A 21 -20.17 0.88 -21.67
CA ALA A 21 -19.97 1.79 -20.57
C ALA A 21 -18.49 2.24 -20.62
N GLN A 22 -18.24 3.33 -21.33
CA GLN A 22 -17.02 4.10 -21.17
C GLN A 22 -16.98 4.56 -19.71
N ALA A 23 -16.12 3.93 -18.92
CA ALA A 23 -15.77 4.46 -17.60
C ALA A 23 -15.21 5.86 -17.86
N GLU A 24 -15.99 6.88 -17.54
CA GLU A 24 -15.52 8.26 -17.49
C GLU A 24 -14.34 8.30 -16.54
N GLN A 25 -13.14 8.38 -17.12
CA GLN A 25 -11.94 8.73 -16.38
C GLN A 25 -12.13 10.19 -15.92
N ARG A 26 -12.68 10.36 -14.70
CA ARG A 26 -12.54 11.63 -14.01
C ARG A 26 -11.04 11.95 -13.97
N PRO A 27 -10.61 13.14 -14.42
CA PRO A 27 -9.21 13.51 -14.25
C PRO A 27 -8.89 13.34 -12.77
N ALA A 28 -7.88 12.56 -12.47
CA ALA A 28 -7.43 12.37 -11.10
C ALA A 28 -7.06 13.77 -10.58
N SER A 29 -7.78 14.26 -9.58
CA SER A 29 -7.50 15.55 -8.95
C SER A 29 -6.14 15.56 -8.25
N HIS A 30 -5.56 14.37 -8.06
CA HIS A 30 -4.30 14.15 -7.35
C HIS A 30 -3.32 13.35 -8.21
N PRO A 31 -2.05 13.81 -8.31
CA PRO A 31 -1.03 13.19 -9.13
C PRO A 31 -0.46 11.88 -8.56
N LEU A 32 -0.49 11.71 -7.23
CA LEU A 32 -0.02 10.48 -6.59
C LEU A 32 -1.18 9.52 -6.31
N ARG A 33 -0.92 8.23 -6.54
CA ARG A 33 -1.84 7.14 -6.20
C ARG A 33 -1.10 6.03 -5.47
N LEU A 34 -1.64 5.56 -4.36
CA LEU A 34 -1.19 4.35 -3.67
C LEU A 34 -2.02 3.15 -4.12
N THR A 35 -1.35 2.09 -4.53
CA THR A 35 -1.98 0.79 -4.80
C THR A 35 -1.25 -0.28 -4.00
N VAL A 36 -1.89 -0.83 -2.99
CA VAL A 36 -1.38 -1.96 -2.23
C VAL A 36 -1.72 -3.22 -3.00
N LEU A 37 -0.72 -3.87 -3.59
CA LEU A 37 -0.88 -5.11 -4.34
C LEU A 37 -1.21 -6.29 -3.43
N GLY A 38 -0.80 -6.22 -2.19
CA GLY A 38 -1.15 -7.14 -1.12
C GLY A 38 -0.33 -6.84 0.12
N SER A 39 -0.90 -7.13 1.30
CA SER A 39 -0.29 -6.82 2.59
C SER A 39 -0.64 -7.90 3.62
N GLY A 40 0.36 -8.34 4.38
CA GLY A 40 0.27 -9.38 5.42
C GLY A 40 1.44 -10.36 5.39
N SER A 41 1.47 -11.28 6.34
CA SER A 41 2.63 -12.18 6.62
C SER A 41 3.01 -13.14 5.48
N LYS A 42 2.21 -13.24 4.40
CA LYS A 42 2.53 -14.09 3.24
C LYS A 42 3.22 -13.33 2.11
N GLY A 43 3.21 -12.01 2.16
CA GLY A 43 3.90 -11.15 1.21
C GLY A 43 3.32 -9.74 1.19
N ASN A 44 4.21 -8.78 1.16
CA ASN A 44 3.92 -7.36 1.08
C ASN A 44 4.45 -6.79 -0.23
N CYS A 45 3.64 -5.99 -0.89
CA CYS A 45 4.03 -5.27 -2.09
C CYS A 45 3.02 -4.14 -2.35
N ALA A 46 3.52 -2.94 -2.60
CA ALA A 46 2.69 -1.80 -2.96
C ALA A 46 3.34 -1.00 -4.10
N VAL A 47 2.55 -0.11 -4.71
CA VAL A 47 3.00 0.81 -5.77
C VAL A 47 2.57 2.22 -5.42
N VAL A 48 3.47 3.17 -5.50
CA VAL A 48 3.15 4.59 -5.56
C VAL A 48 3.39 5.05 -6.98
N SER A 49 2.31 5.45 -7.65
CA SER A 49 2.33 5.97 -9.02
C SER A 49 2.30 7.49 -9.00
N GLY A 50 3.07 8.12 -9.86
CA GLY A 50 3.10 9.56 -10.13
C GLY A 50 3.14 9.85 -11.63
N PRO A 51 3.19 11.14 -12.03
CA PRO A 51 3.15 11.54 -13.44
C PRO A 51 4.31 11.00 -14.29
N GLU A 52 5.50 10.81 -13.71
CA GLU A 52 6.71 10.39 -14.43
C GLU A 52 7.01 8.89 -14.31
N GLY A 53 6.17 8.14 -13.60
CA GLY A 53 6.35 6.71 -13.38
C GLY A 53 5.89 6.26 -12.02
N ALA A 54 6.31 5.06 -11.62
CA ALA A 54 5.88 4.46 -10.37
C ALA A 54 7.05 3.81 -9.62
N LEU A 55 6.90 3.71 -8.30
CA LEU A 55 7.83 3.04 -7.40
C LEU A 55 7.16 1.79 -6.83
N LEU A 56 7.86 0.67 -6.88
CA LEU A 56 7.43 -0.55 -6.20
C LEU A 56 8.00 -0.53 -4.78
N ILE A 57 7.16 -0.73 -3.77
CA ILE A 57 7.54 -0.85 -2.37
C ILE A 57 7.49 -2.32 -2.01
N ASP A 58 8.61 -2.88 -1.61
CA ASP A 58 8.82 -4.29 -1.30
C ASP A 58 8.47 -5.26 -2.46
N ALA A 59 8.91 -6.50 -2.36
CA ALA A 59 8.62 -7.56 -3.31
C ALA A 59 8.46 -8.90 -2.59
N GLY A 60 7.46 -8.98 -1.72
CA GLY A 60 7.13 -10.17 -0.95
C GLY A 60 6.44 -11.27 -1.75
N PHE A 61 6.12 -11.06 -3.04
CA PHE A 61 5.52 -12.05 -3.91
C PHE A 61 6.50 -12.57 -4.97
N SER A 62 6.19 -13.72 -5.57
CA SER A 62 6.92 -14.17 -6.77
C SER A 62 6.72 -13.18 -7.92
N LYS A 63 7.66 -13.14 -8.88
CA LYS A 63 7.53 -12.30 -10.08
C LYS A 63 6.20 -12.54 -10.81
N LYS A 64 5.79 -13.79 -10.99
CA LYS A 64 4.52 -14.14 -11.62
C LYS A 64 3.33 -13.50 -10.90
N GLU A 65 3.31 -13.59 -9.58
CA GLU A 65 2.22 -13.05 -8.78
C GLU A 65 2.25 -11.52 -8.74
N THR A 66 3.42 -10.89 -8.66
CA THR A 66 3.57 -9.44 -8.75
C THR A 66 3.02 -8.91 -10.07
N LEU A 67 3.43 -9.51 -11.21
CA LEU A 67 2.95 -9.09 -12.54
C LEU A 67 1.44 -9.29 -12.69
N ARG A 68 0.90 -10.42 -12.22
CA ARG A 68 -0.55 -10.67 -12.22
C ARG A 68 -1.32 -9.61 -11.43
N ARG A 69 -0.80 -9.18 -10.26
CA ARG A 69 -1.44 -8.15 -9.43
C ARG A 69 -1.35 -6.76 -10.05
N LEU A 70 -0.23 -6.42 -10.70
CA LEU A 70 -0.09 -5.18 -11.48
C LEU A 70 -1.12 -5.13 -12.62
N GLU A 71 -1.28 -6.24 -13.36
CA GLU A 71 -2.27 -6.38 -14.44
C GLU A 71 -3.71 -6.18 -13.92
N LEU A 72 -4.07 -6.80 -12.79
CA LEU A 72 -5.39 -6.67 -12.17
C LEU A 72 -5.78 -5.22 -11.85
N VAL A 73 -4.79 -4.37 -11.57
CA VAL A 73 -5.02 -2.96 -11.22
C VAL A 73 -4.68 -2.00 -12.38
N GLY A 74 -4.39 -2.54 -13.56
CA GLY A 74 -4.09 -1.75 -14.76
C GLY A 74 -2.77 -0.98 -14.72
N ILE A 75 -1.81 -1.40 -13.89
CA ILE A 75 -0.48 -0.79 -13.84
C ILE A 75 0.45 -1.52 -14.81
N ASP A 76 0.93 -0.80 -15.84
CA ASP A 76 1.94 -1.32 -16.74
C ASP A 76 3.27 -1.50 -16.01
N PRO A 77 3.84 -2.72 -15.97
CA PRO A 77 5.16 -2.98 -15.39
C PRO A 77 6.29 -2.09 -15.93
N ALA A 78 6.20 -1.60 -17.17
CA ALA A 78 7.18 -0.69 -17.79
C ALA A 78 7.19 0.70 -17.12
N ASN A 79 6.13 1.08 -16.41
CA ASN A 79 6.06 2.32 -15.65
C ASN A 79 6.79 2.25 -14.31
N ILE A 80 7.10 1.06 -13.80
CA ILE A 80 7.91 0.92 -12.57
C ILE A 80 9.35 1.36 -12.88
N LYS A 81 9.85 2.33 -12.11
CA LYS A 81 11.19 2.93 -12.33
C LYS A 81 12.20 2.55 -11.25
N ALA A 82 11.74 2.17 -10.07
CA ALA A 82 12.58 1.71 -8.97
C ALA A 82 11.79 0.78 -8.05
N LEU A 83 12.53 -0.03 -7.28
CA LEU A 83 12.03 -0.83 -6.18
C LEU A 83 12.69 -0.36 -4.90
N ILE A 84 11.92 0.01 -3.90
CA ILE A 84 12.41 0.44 -2.59
C ILE A 84 11.98 -0.57 -1.53
N VAL A 85 12.84 -0.82 -0.54
CA VAL A 85 12.64 -1.86 0.48
C VAL A 85 12.47 -1.21 1.84
N THR A 86 11.42 -1.62 2.57
CA THR A 86 11.18 -1.19 3.95
C THR A 86 12.14 -1.85 4.94
N HIS A 87 12.30 -3.16 4.84
CA HIS A 87 13.21 -3.96 5.67
C HIS A 87 13.42 -5.38 5.06
N GLU A 88 14.30 -6.19 5.66
CA GLU A 88 14.78 -7.46 5.09
C GLU A 88 13.96 -8.70 5.42
N HIS A 89 12.83 -8.63 6.09
CA HIS A 89 12.03 -9.83 6.38
C HIS A 89 11.54 -10.51 5.11
N SER A 90 11.40 -11.84 5.17
CA SER A 90 11.16 -12.67 3.99
C SER A 90 9.87 -12.33 3.25
N ASP A 91 8.83 -11.93 3.94
CA ASP A 91 7.56 -11.50 3.35
C ASP A 91 7.61 -10.13 2.67
N HIS A 92 8.74 -9.42 2.80
CA HIS A 92 9.04 -8.18 2.06
C HIS A 92 10.03 -8.40 0.92
N ILE A 93 10.97 -9.33 1.03
CA ILE A 93 12.06 -9.46 0.04
C ILE A 93 12.17 -10.79 -0.68
N LYS A 94 11.35 -11.82 -0.39
CA LYS A 94 11.54 -13.17 -0.99
C LYS A 94 11.46 -13.19 -2.51
N GLY A 95 10.77 -12.25 -3.14
CA GLY A 95 10.68 -12.09 -4.60
C GLY A 95 11.59 -11.02 -5.17
N LEU A 96 12.30 -10.25 -4.34
CA LEU A 96 13.04 -9.05 -4.70
C LEU A 96 13.96 -9.23 -5.92
N GLY A 97 14.83 -10.23 -5.88
CA GLY A 97 15.80 -10.43 -6.93
C GLY A 97 15.21 -10.85 -8.27
N VAL A 98 14.13 -11.64 -8.28
CA VAL A 98 13.47 -12.05 -9.54
C VAL A 98 12.55 -10.97 -10.09
N VAL A 99 11.98 -10.15 -9.22
CA VAL A 99 11.13 -9.00 -9.60
C VAL A 99 12.00 -7.88 -10.17
N SER A 100 13.02 -7.43 -9.46
CA SER A 100 13.89 -6.32 -9.90
C SER A 100 14.60 -6.61 -11.22
N ARG A 101 15.20 -7.80 -11.37
CA ARG A 101 15.79 -8.23 -12.67
C ARG A 101 14.75 -8.35 -13.76
N GLY A 102 13.56 -8.83 -13.44
CA GLY A 102 12.48 -8.99 -14.43
C GLY A 102 11.89 -7.67 -14.91
N LEU A 103 11.84 -6.67 -14.06
CA LEU A 103 11.42 -5.30 -14.38
C LEU A 103 12.59 -4.44 -14.90
N LYS A 104 13.84 -4.90 -14.69
CA LYS A 104 15.08 -4.16 -15.01
C LYS A 104 15.17 -2.82 -14.28
N VAL A 105 14.82 -2.81 -13.01
CA VAL A 105 14.82 -1.61 -12.16
C VAL A 105 15.86 -1.69 -11.06
N PRO A 106 16.46 -0.57 -10.63
CA PRO A 106 17.32 -0.52 -9.47
C PRO A 106 16.54 -0.83 -8.19
N VAL A 107 17.25 -1.40 -7.21
CA VAL A 107 16.75 -1.64 -5.85
C VAL A 107 17.38 -0.63 -4.91
N TYR A 108 16.58 -0.04 -4.03
CA TYR A 108 17.01 0.87 -2.98
C TYR A 108 16.64 0.30 -1.61
N ALA A 109 17.56 0.38 -0.65
CA ALA A 109 17.33 -0.07 0.72
C ALA A 109 18.14 0.78 1.71
N SER A 110 17.74 0.80 2.99
CA SER A 110 18.56 1.41 4.04
C SER A 110 19.92 0.71 4.16
N ARG A 111 20.94 1.40 4.69
CA ARG A 111 22.30 0.84 4.81
C ARG A 111 22.31 -0.45 5.63
N GLY A 112 21.58 -0.50 6.74
CA GLY A 112 21.50 -1.69 7.57
C GLY A 112 20.80 -2.84 6.87
N THR A 113 19.64 -2.60 6.25
CA THR A 113 18.90 -3.60 5.47
C THR A 113 19.74 -4.13 4.31
N ALA A 114 20.43 -3.27 3.53
CA ALA A 114 21.32 -3.67 2.45
C ALA A 114 22.50 -4.53 2.94
N GLY A 115 22.96 -4.31 4.19
CA GLY A 115 24.02 -5.05 4.85
C GLY A 115 23.67 -6.50 5.18
N THR A 116 22.38 -6.88 5.23
CA THR A 116 21.95 -8.22 5.62
C THR A 116 22.26 -9.28 4.57
N SER A 117 22.46 -10.52 5.00
CA SER A 117 22.69 -11.65 4.10
C SER A 117 21.47 -11.96 3.23
N GLY A 118 20.26 -11.66 3.72
CA GLY A 118 19.00 -11.82 3.01
C GLY A 118 18.95 -10.93 1.78
N LEU A 119 19.14 -9.64 1.96
CA LEU A 119 19.08 -8.66 0.88
C LEU A 119 20.24 -8.83 -0.11
N ARG A 120 21.49 -9.03 0.37
CA ARG A 120 22.66 -9.25 -0.50
C ARG A 120 22.48 -10.41 -1.47
N ARG A 121 21.81 -11.50 -1.06
CA ARG A 121 21.52 -12.62 -1.99
C ARG A 121 20.50 -12.23 -3.06
N GLN A 122 19.54 -11.37 -2.74
CA GLN A 122 18.47 -10.97 -3.66
C GLN A 122 18.89 -9.84 -4.59
N ALA A 123 19.58 -8.82 -4.04
CA ALA A 123 19.99 -7.60 -4.73
C ALA A 123 21.38 -7.15 -4.26
N PRO A 124 22.46 -7.81 -4.72
CA PRO A 124 23.84 -7.50 -4.28
C PRO A 124 24.30 -6.08 -4.66
N GLU A 125 23.66 -5.49 -5.68
CA GLU A 125 23.95 -4.14 -6.18
C GLU A 125 22.90 -3.11 -5.74
N ALA A 126 22.22 -3.36 -4.61
CA ALA A 126 21.25 -2.41 -4.09
C ALA A 126 21.91 -1.06 -3.78
N LEU A 127 21.28 0.00 -4.24
CA LEU A 127 21.65 1.38 -3.90
C LEU A 127 21.18 1.66 -2.48
N THR A 128 21.99 2.39 -1.70
CA THR A 128 21.72 2.59 -0.28
C THR A 128 21.39 4.03 0.05
N PHE A 129 20.50 4.19 1.04
CA PHE A 129 20.16 5.47 1.66
C PHE A 129 20.27 5.37 3.19
N GLY A 130 20.35 6.52 3.86
CA GLY A 130 20.20 6.64 5.31
C GLY A 130 18.73 6.72 5.70
N ASN A 131 18.43 6.39 6.95
CA ASN A 131 17.06 6.36 7.48
C ASN A 131 16.43 7.74 7.74
N GLU A 132 17.10 8.83 7.32
CA GLU A 132 16.59 10.21 7.33
C GLU A 132 16.85 10.92 5.99
N ASP A 133 17.31 10.17 4.97
CA ASP A 133 17.61 10.73 3.65
C ASP A 133 16.32 11.09 2.90
N GLU A 134 16.44 11.97 1.92
CA GLU A 134 15.43 12.28 0.92
C GLU A 134 15.97 11.97 -0.47
N LEU A 135 15.20 11.23 -1.25
CA LEU A 135 15.52 10.77 -2.60
C LEU A 135 14.53 11.37 -3.59
N THR A 136 14.94 11.56 -4.85
CA THR A 136 14.01 11.82 -5.94
C THR A 136 14.02 10.65 -6.92
N LEU A 137 12.90 9.93 -7.01
CA LEU A 137 12.75 8.75 -7.85
C LEU A 137 11.46 8.90 -8.70
N ALA A 138 11.57 8.81 -10.02
CA ALA A 138 10.44 8.96 -10.95
C ALA A 138 9.62 10.23 -10.72
N GLY A 139 10.28 11.38 -10.45
CA GLY A 139 9.63 12.65 -10.17
C GLY A 139 8.90 12.73 -8.82
N ILE A 140 9.06 11.70 -7.96
CA ILE A 140 8.50 11.63 -6.62
C ILE A 140 9.63 11.87 -5.61
N SER A 141 9.46 12.85 -4.70
CA SER A 141 10.32 12.98 -3.53
C SER A 141 9.95 11.90 -2.51
N VAL A 142 10.94 11.18 -2.00
CA VAL A 142 10.80 10.08 -1.04
C VAL A 142 11.61 10.43 0.19
N LYS A 143 10.94 10.95 1.23
CA LYS A 143 11.56 11.14 2.55
C LYS A 143 11.50 9.82 3.32
N VAL A 144 12.67 9.37 3.78
CA VAL A 144 12.81 8.15 4.59
C VAL A 144 12.74 8.53 6.06
N PHE A 145 12.11 7.69 6.88
CA PHE A 145 12.11 7.83 8.34
C PHE A 145 12.20 6.46 9.02
N PRO A 146 12.82 6.37 10.22
CA PRO A 146 13.00 5.10 10.92
C PRO A 146 11.65 4.56 11.43
N ALA A 147 11.42 3.27 11.24
CA ALA A 147 10.36 2.49 11.84
C ALA A 147 10.88 1.72 13.07
N SER A 148 9.99 1.25 13.94
CA SER A 148 10.36 0.49 15.14
C SER A 148 10.00 -0.98 14.96
N HIS A 149 10.92 -1.75 14.39
CA HIS A 149 10.71 -3.18 14.13
C HIS A 149 11.96 -4.01 14.40
N ASP A 150 11.82 -5.32 14.60
CA ASP A 150 12.92 -6.25 14.87
C ASP A 150 13.69 -6.63 13.58
N ALA A 151 14.12 -5.62 12.85
CA ALA A 151 14.90 -5.70 11.61
C ALA A 151 16.20 -4.88 11.73
N ALA A 152 17.11 -5.00 10.76
CA ALA A 152 18.44 -4.38 10.85
C ALA A 152 18.39 -2.84 10.77
N ASP A 153 17.51 -2.28 9.94
CA ASP A 153 17.39 -0.82 9.74
C ASP A 153 16.04 -0.52 9.05
N PRO A 154 14.91 -0.80 9.75
CA PRO A 154 13.58 -0.70 9.17
C PRO A 154 13.16 0.74 8.99
N VAL A 155 12.46 1.02 7.87
CA VAL A 155 12.05 2.37 7.49
C VAL A 155 10.60 2.44 6.99
N GLY A 156 10.00 3.61 7.19
CA GLY A 156 8.81 4.07 6.50
C GLY A 156 9.13 5.16 5.49
N PHE A 157 8.15 5.56 4.70
CA PHE A 157 8.31 6.52 3.62
C PHE A 157 7.19 7.56 3.60
N ARG A 158 7.59 8.81 3.31
CA ARG A 158 6.69 9.85 2.81
C ARG A 158 7.01 10.07 1.35
N PHE A 159 6.02 9.92 0.50
CA PHE A 159 6.06 10.24 -0.92
C PHE A 159 5.41 11.60 -1.14
N SER A 160 6.12 12.52 -1.78
CA SER A 160 5.64 13.87 -2.07
C SER A 160 5.82 14.19 -3.54
N TRP A 161 4.85 14.88 -4.10
CA TRP A 161 4.92 15.48 -5.42
C TRP A 161 4.53 16.95 -5.33
N THR A 162 5.22 17.81 -6.08
CA THR A 162 4.93 19.24 -6.14
C THR A 162 4.80 19.66 -7.59
N GLY A 163 3.65 20.22 -7.94
CA GLY A 163 3.38 20.78 -9.26
C GLY A 163 4.09 22.11 -9.51
N VAL A 164 4.20 22.47 -10.78
CA VAL A 164 4.76 23.76 -11.19
C VAL A 164 3.93 24.95 -10.71
N ASP A 165 2.67 24.72 -10.38
CA ASP A 165 1.73 25.69 -9.81
C ASP A 165 1.79 25.78 -8.28
N GLY A 166 2.68 25.02 -7.65
CA GLY A 166 2.81 24.91 -6.20
C GLY A 166 1.83 23.96 -5.53
N SER A 167 0.96 23.27 -6.30
CA SER A 167 0.12 22.20 -5.77
C SER A 167 0.97 21.08 -5.19
N ARG A 168 0.50 20.46 -4.09
CA ARG A 168 1.25 19.42 -3.39
C ARG A 168 0.37 18.23 -3.09
N ASP A 169 0.93 17.04 -3.28
CA ASP A 169 0.31 15.76 -2.95
C ASP A 169 1.26 14.90 -2.11
N ASP A 170 0.74 14.30 -1.05
CA ASP A 170 1.55 13.56 -0.08
C ASP A 170 0.88 12.23 0.30
N ILE A 171 1.67 11.14 0.27
CA ILE A 171 1.29 9.80 0.71
C ILE A 171 2.26 9.34 1.79
N GLY A 172 1.75 8.94 2.96
CA GLY A 172 2.50 8.32 4.03
C GLY A 172 2.40 6.78 3.98
N TYR A 173 3.51 6.10 4.26
CA TYR A 173 3.57 4.64 4.27
C TYR A 173 4.39 4.13 5.45
N LEU A 174 3.73 3.48 6.41
CA LEU A 174 4.34 2.84 7.57
C LEU A 174 3.74 1.45 7.75
N THR A 175 4.54 0.44 7.54
CA THR A 175 4.23 -0.97 7.82
C THR A 175 5.25 -1.50 8.81
N ASP A 176 4.93 -2.59 9.50
CA ASP A 176 5.83 -3.28 10.42
C ASP A 176 6.51 -2.33 11.42
N SER A 177 5.71 -1.86 12.36
CA SER A 177 6.20 -0.98 13.44
C SER A 177 5.44 -1.25 14.73
N GLY A 178 6.15 -1.55 15.80
CA GLY A 178 5.53 -1.80 17.11
C GLY A 178 5.02 -0.53 17.80
N VAL A 179 5.53 0.64 17.40
CA VAL A 179 5.11 1.95 17.91
C VAL A 179 5.18 3.00 16.81
N LEU A 180 4.34 4.02 16.89
CA LEU A 180 4.48 5.23 16.09
C LEU A 180 5.55 6.12 16.75
N THR A 181 6.76 6.16 16.17
CA THR A 181 7.89 6.93 16.70
C THR A 181 7.68 8.44 16.46
N GLY A 182 8.38 9.30 17.24
CA GLY A 182 8.34 10.75 17.01
C GLY A 182 8.78 11.16 15.59
N ALA A 183 9.80 10.47 15.03
CA ALA A 183 10.23 10.69 13.65
C ALA A 183 9.15 10.29 12.63
N ALA A 184 8.45 9.17 12.86
CA ALA A 184 7.31 8.77 12.03
C ALA A 184 6.15 9.76 12.15
N GLU A 185 5.82 10.24 13.36
CA GLU A 185 4.79 11.27 13.56
C GLU A 185 5.12 12.55 12.79
N GLU A 186 6.36 13.03 12.86
CA GLU A 186 6.78 14.23 12.13
C GLU A 186 6.69 14.03 10.61
N ALA A 187 7.19 12.90 10.11
CA ALA A 187 7.19 12.61 8.67
C ALA A 187 5.78 12.41 8.09
N LEU A 188 4.86 11.86 8.89
CA LEU A 188 3.50 11.48 8.45
C LEU A 188 2.44 12.55 8.72
N ARG A 189 2.82 13.77 9.11
CA ARG A 189 1.87 14.90 9.22
C ARG A 189 1.43 15.39 7.85
N GLU A 190 0.20 15.91 7.76
CA GLU A 190 -0.36 16.54 6.55
C GLU A 190 -0.43 15.61 5.33
N MET A 191 -0.65 14.32 5.54
CA MET A 191 -0.85 13.37 4.45
C MET A 191 -2.25 13.50 3.87
N ARG A 192 -2.38 13.37 2.54
CA ARG A 192 -3.67 13.13 1.88
C ARG A 192 -4.07 11.67 1.98
N VAL A 193 -3.12 10.76 1.78
CA VAL A 193 -3.30 9.33 1.95
C VAL A 193 -2.31 8.82 2.99
N LEU A 194 -2.80 8.06 3.96
CA LEU A 194 -1.98 7.44 4.99
C LEU A 194 -2.16 5.91 4.96
N ALA A 195 -1.11 5.18 4.64
CA ALA A 195 -1.03 3.74 4.86
C ALA A 195 -0.30 3.47 6.18
N ILE A 196 -1.01 2.91 7.14
CA ILE A 196 -0.48 2.66 8.50
C ILE A 196 -0.76 1.22 8.91
N GLU A 197 0.19 0.59 9.59
CA GLU A 197 -0.01 -0.76 10.11
C GLU A 197 -1.19 -0.85 11.10
N ALA A 198 -1.96 -1.94 11.02
CA ALA A 198 -2.98 -2.34 11.98
C ALA A 198 -3.03 -3.88 12.04
N ASN A 199 -1.98 -4.46 12.62
CA ASN A 199 -1.71 -5.88 12.49
C ASN A 199 -2.72 -6.77 13.20
N HIS A 200 -3.08 -6.46 14.44
CA HIS A 200 -3.88 -7.37 15.25
C HIS A 200 -4.92 -6.66 16.13
N ASP A 201 -5.98 -7.36 16.39
CA ASP A 201 -6.88 -7.03 17.50
C ASP A 201 -6.26 -7.50 18.81
N PRO A 202 -6.17 -6.63 19.85
CA PRO A 202 -5.52 -6.98 21.12
C PRO A 202 -6.17 -8.19 21.82
N GLN A 203 -7.49 -8.34 21.75
CA GLN A 203 -8.19 -9.44 22.39
C GLN A 203 -7.98 -10.76 21.63
N MET A 204 -8.05 -10.70 20.28
CA MET A 204 -7.76 -11.89 19.45
C MET A 204 -6.33 -12.37 19.65
N LEU A 205 -5.34 -11.45 19.72
CA LEU A 205 -3.96 -11.82 20.02
C LEU A 205 -3.84 -12.44 21.41
N ALA A 206 -4.45 -11.84 22.45
CA ALA A 206 -4.38 -12.35 23.81
C ALA A 206 -4.96 -13.77 23.95
N THR A 207 -6.12 -14.04 23.33
CA THR A 207 -6.86 -15.31 23.44
C THR A 207 -6.55 -16.30 22.32
N GLY A 208 -5.90 -15.85 21.24
CA GLY A 208 -5.62 -16.64 20.05
C GLY A 208 -4.61 -17.78 20.25
N PRO A 209 -4.37 -18.60 19.21
CA PRO A 209 -3.62 -19.85 19.33
C PRO A 209 -2.10 -19.69 19.41
N TYR A 210 -1.57 -18.47 19.25
CA TYR A 210 -0.12 -18.26 19.24
C TYR A 210 0.52 -18.56 20.61
N PRO A 211 1.75 -19.13 20.63
CA PRO A 211 2.51 -19.28 21.86
C PRO A 211 2.77 -17.94 22.55
N TYR A 212 2.86 -17.97 23.88
CA TYR A 212 3.06 -16.77 24.69
C TYR A 212 4.24 -15.88 24.22
N VAL A 213 5.38 -16.50 23.91
CA VAL A 213 6.59 -15.79 23.43
C VAL A 213 6.31 -15.03 22.13
N LEU A 214 5.55 -15.62 21.21
CA LEU A 214 5.19 -14.97 19.96
C LEU A 214 4.20 -13.80 20.20
N LYS A 215 3.23 -13.95 21.10
CA LYS A 215 2.33 -12.88 21.50
C LYS A 215 3.10 -11.69 22.08
N GLN A 216 4.07 -11.96 22.96
CA GLN A 216 4.94 -10.94 23.54
C GLN A 216 5.78 -10.21 22.48
N ARG A 217 6.33 -10.93 21.51
CA ARG A 217 7.08 -10.34 20.39
C ARG A 217 6.17 -9.43 19.56
N ILE A 218 4.99 -9.91 19.17
CA ILE A 218 4.03 -9.15 18.35
C ILE A 218 3.60 -7.87 19.04
N SER A 219 3.29 -7.90 20.33
CA SER A 219 2.84 -6.73 21.11
C SER A 219 3.98 -5.86 21.65
N SER A 220 5.25 -6.16 21.35
CA SER A 220 6.39 -5.38 21.81
C SER A 220 6.54 -4.06 21.04
N ALA A 221 7.37 -3.14 21.57
CA ALA A 221 7.69 -1.88 20.89
C ALA A 221 8.38 -2.06 19.52
N THR A 222 9.01 -3.23 19.29
CA THR A 222 9.62 -3.61 18.00
C THR A 222 8.82 -4.71 17.28
N GLY A 223 7.59 -4.96 17.71
CA GLY A 223 6.65 -5.89 17.08
C GLY A 223 5.78 -5.20 16.03
N HIS A 224 4.46 -5.16 16.28
CA HIS A 224 3.47 -4.64 15.35
C HIS A 224 2.40 -3.81 16.07
N LEU A 225 1.96 -2.73 15.42
CA LEU A 225 0.83 -1.93 15.90
C LEU A 225 -0.46 -2.76 15.92
N SER A 226 -1.16 -2.74 17.05
CA SER A 226 -2.54 -3.23 17.13
C SER A 226 -3.52 -2.25 16.45
N ASN A 227 -4.75 -2.69 16.19
CA ASN A 227 -5.83 -1.84 15.67
C ASN A 227 -6.05 -0.60 16.56
N THR A 228 -5.99 -0.77 17.89
CA THR A 228 -6.15 0.31 18.85
C THR A 228 -4.99 1.31 18.78
N GLN A 229 -3.75 0.83 18.78
CA GLN A 229 -2.56 1.69 18.66
C GLN A 229 -2.51 2.45 17.33
N SER A 230 -2.94 1.82 16.23
CA SER A 230 -3.08 2.50 14.94
C SER A 230 -4.11 3.61 14.97
N ALA A 231 -5.28 3.38 15.58
CA ALA A 231 -6.31 4.39 15.73
C ALA A 231 -5.86 5.55 16.64
N GLU A 232 -5.16 5.26 17.75
CA GLU A 232 -4.54 6.26 18.61
C GLU A 232 -3.44 7.05 17.89
N GLY A 233 -2.59 6.36 17.12
CA GLY A 233 -1.58 6.98 16.26
C GLY A 233 -2.21 7.92 15.23
N LEU A 234 -3.26 7.46 14.55
CA LEU A 234 -4.00 8.26 13.58
C LEU A 234 -4.50 9.59 14.19
N THR A 235 -4.99 9.61 15.43
CA THR A 235 -5.46 10.86 16.06
C THR A 235 -4.39 11.95 16.17
N ARG A 236 -3.11 11.57 16.20
CA ARG A 236 -1.97 12.51 16.23
C ARG A 236 -1.53 12.98 14.82
N LEU A 237 -2.03 12.31 13.78
CA LEU A 237 -1.67 12.56 12.36
C LEU A 237 -2.80 13.22 11.56
N LEU A 238 -3.94 13.48 12.20
CA LEU A 238 -5.11 14.07 11.54
C LEU A 238 -4.81 15.47 11.02
N SER A 239 -5.31 15.76 9.83
CA SER A 239 -5.28 17.10 9.22
C SER A 239 -6.45 17.27 8.27
N ASP A 240 -6.74 18.50 7.86
CA ASP A 240 -7.77 18.81 6.88
C ASP A 240 -7.45 18.26 5.46
N ARG A 241 -6.19 17.85 5.25
CA ARG A 241 -5.74 17.24 3.99
C ARG A 241 -6.04 15.76 3.89
N LEU A 242 -6.31 15.09 5.01
CA LEU A 242 -6.47 13.63 5.04
C LEU A 242 -7.78 13.20 4.35
N GLU A 243 -7.67 12.42 3.28
CA GLU A 243 -8.79 11.88 2.52
C GLU A 243 -8.95 10.37 2.68
N SER A 244 -7.85 9.65 2.86
CA SER A 244 -7.87 8.19 2.93
C SER A 244 -6.85 7.64 3.92
N VAL A 245 -7.28 6.64 4.70
CA VAL A 245 -6.41 5.83 5.57
C VAL A 245 -6.54 4.37 5.16
N VAL A 246 -5.39 3.70 4.99
CA VAL A 246 -5.33 2.27 4.65
C VAL A 246 -4.67 1.51 5.78
N ALA A 247 -5.42 0.63 6.44
CA ALA A 247 -4.86 -0.32 7.40
C ALA A 247 -4.00 -1.36 6.68
N MET A 248 -2.77 -1.54 7.15
CA MET A 248 -1.76 -2.40 6.52
C MET A 248 -1.40 -3.59 7.40
N HIS A 249 -0.83 -4.63 6.78
CA HIS A 249 -0.18 -5.77 7.42
C HIS A 249 -1.05 -6.52 8.44
N LEU A 250 -2.31 -6.79 8.07
CA LEU A 250 -3.27 -7.48 8.91
C LEU A 250 -2.87 -8.95 9.14
N SER A 251 -2.88 -9.38 10.40
CA SER A 251 -2.70 -10.79 10.78
C SER A 251 -3.90 -11.62 10.32
N GLU A 252 -3.65 -12.71 9.60
CA GLU A 252 -4.71 -13.65 9.21
C GLU A 252 -5.30 -14.44 10.40
N THR A 253 -4.58 -14.50 11.51
CA THR A 253 -4.98 -15.28 12.70
C THR A 253 -5.58 -14.42 13.80
N ASN A 254 -5.02 -13.21 14.00
CA ASN A 254 -5.36 -12.35 15.14
C ASN A 254 -6.02 -11.04 14.70
N ASN A 255 -6.62 -11.02 13.54
CA ASN A 255 -7.41 -9.88 13.05
C ASN A 255 -8.57 -10.34 12.17
N LEU A 256 -9.55 -9.48 11.99
CA LEU A 256 -10.58 -9.57 10.96
C LEU A 256 -10.51 -8.31 10.11
N HIS A 257 -10.90 -8.41 8.86
CA HIS A 257 -10.79 -7.29 7.90
C HIS A 257 -11.53 -6.02 8.37
N GLU A 258 -12.65 -6.22 9.04
CA GLU A 258 -13.54 -5.14 9.50
C GLU A 258 -13.00 -4.40 10.73
N LEU A 259 -12.26 -5.07 11.63
CA LEU A 259 -11.87 -4.52 12.92
C LEU A 259 -10.94 -3.29 12.82
N PRO A 260 -9.85 -3.31 12.01
CA PRO A 260 -9.02 -2.12 11.84
C PRO A 260 -9.79 -0.99 11.15
N VAL A 261 -10.68 -1.29 10.19
CA VAL A 261 -11.50 -0.28 9.54
C VAL A 261 -12.43 0.39 10.55
N GLN A 262 -13.10 -0.38 11.42
CA GLN A 262 -13.95 0.14 12.49
C GLN A 262 -13.16 1.02 13.46
N SER A 263 -11.97 0.59 13.89
CA SER A 263 -11.11 1.34 14.82
C SER A 263 -10.66 2.68 14.23
N LEU A 264 -10.21 2.67 12.97
CA LEU A 264 -9.78 3.89 12.26
C LEU A 264 -10.96 4.81 11.96
N SER A 265 -12.10 4.29 11.47
CA SER A 265 -13.31 5.09 11.21
C SER A 265 -13.83 5.76 12.47
N ALA A 266 -13.87 5.04 13.59
CA ALA A 266 -14.28 5.62 14.88
C ALA A 266 -13.33 6.74 15.36
N ALA A 267 -12.03 6.67 15.04
CA ALA A 267 -11.09 7.76 15.33
C ALA A 267 -11.35 8.99 14.45
N LEU A 268 -11.59 8.78 13.15
CA LEU A 268 -11.95 9.85 12.20
C LEU A 268 -13.27 10.54 12.58
N GLU A 269 -14.31 9.77 12.87
CA GLU A 269 -15.62 10.28 13.28
C GLU A 269 -15.55 11.11 14.56
N ARG A 270 -14.83 10.62 15.60
CA ARG A 270 -14.63 11.39 16.85
C ARG A 270 -13.92 12.73 16.64
N ALA A 271 -13.05 12.79 15.63
CA ALA A 271 -12.32 14.00 15.29
C ALA A 271 -13.05 14.90 14.29
N GLY A 272 -14.19 14.47 13.74
CA GLY A 272 -14.94 15.21 12.71
C GLY A 272 -14.23 15.28 11.37
N VAL A 273 -13.30 14.34 11.07
CA VAL A 273 -12.54 14.30 9.81
C VAL A 273 -13.26 13.39 8.81
N ALA A 274 -13.55 13.90 7.61
CA ALA A 274 -14.30 13.20 6.57
C ALA A 274 -13.48 12.20 5.74
N ALA A 275 -12.31 11.78 6.21
CA ALA A 275 -11.47 10.80 5.53
C ALA A 275 -12.10 9.38 5.57
N ARG A 276 -11.75 8.56 4.56
CA ARG A 276 -12.24 7.19 4.44
C ARG A 276 -11.20 6.19 4.95
N ALA A 277 -11.58 5.30 5.86
CA ALA A 277 -10.77 4.16 6.26
C ALA A 277 -11.06 2.93 5.39
N THR A 278 -10.00 2.23 4.98
CA THR A 278 -10.05 0.95 4.28
C THR A 278 -8.97 0.01 4.85
N ALA A 279 -8.99 -1.25 4.47
CA ALA A 279 -7.94 -2.20 4.85
C ALA A 279 -7.32 -2.85 3.62
N ALA A 280 -5.99 -2.96 3.61
CA ALA A 280 -5.27 -3.74 2.62
C ALA A 280 -5.36 -5.23 2.97
N TRP A 281 -5.46 -6.06 1.95
CA TRP A 281 -5.74 -7.48 2.08
C TRP A 281 -4.66 -8.32 1.43
N GLN A 282 -4.42 -9.52 1.98
CA GLN A 282 -3.44 -10.43 1.41
C GLN A 282 -3.84 -10.93 0.01
N GLY A 283 -5.13 -11.10 -0.23
CA GLY A 283 -5.67 -11.73 -1.45
C GLY A 283 -5.95 -10.80 -2.62
N LEU A 284 -6.34 -9.56 -2.35
CA LEU A 284 -6.80 -8.61 -3.37
C LEU A 284 -6.09 -7.27 -3.25
N PRO A 285 -5.71 -6.64 -4.39
CA PRO A 285 -5.19 -5.28 -4.39
C PRO A 285 -6.23 -4.25 -3.95
N VAL A 286 -5.74 -3.17 -3.32
CA VAL A 286 -6.53 -1.99 -2.93
C VAL A 286 -5.85 -0.75 -3.47
N SER A 287 -6.60 0.11 -4.17
CA SER A 287 -6.10 1.39 -4.69
C SER A 287 -6.82 2.56 -4.01
N VAL A 288 -6.06 3.59 -3.64
CA VAL A 288 -6.54 4.84 -3.04
C VAL A 288 -5.77 6.04 -3.61
N GLY A 289 -6.47 7.17 -3.76
CA GLY A 289 -5.89 8.41 -4.29
C GLY A 289 -6.38 8.81 -5.65
#